data_97fb7f6208c2a6df6fe627d52155d312
#
_entry.id   97fb7f6208c2a6df6fe627d52155d312
#
_cell.length_a   1.000
_cell.length_b   1.000
_cell.length_c   1.000
_cell.angle_alpha   90.00
_cell.angle_beta   90.00
_cell.angle_gamma   90.00
#
_symmetry.space_group_name_H-M   'P 1'
#
loop_
_entity.id
_entity.type
_entity.pdbx_description
1 polymer ?
#
loop_
_entity_poly.entity_id
_entity_poly.type
_entity_poly.pdbx_seq_one_letter_code
_entity_poly.pdbx_strand_id
1 'polypeptide(L)'
;CIRDRFKSVIQSDISLNTIRSYIEYLKDAFIVSEANRYDVKGRKYIGTPLKYYFEDVGLRNARLGFRQTEETHIMENIIYNELRVRGFHVDVGVVMKRNRTKEGVQEKKQLEIDFVANKGSKRYYIQSAFSLPDDEKRMQEKASLINVGDSFKKIIIVKDIIKPWNDDDGILTMSIFDFLLNENSLDL
;
A
#
# COMPACT_ATOMS: atom_id res chain seq x y z
N CYS A 1 -3.63 -15.95 8.57
CA CYS A 1 -3.42 -16.56 7.24
C CYS A 1 -4.77 -16.92 6.61
N ILE A 2 -4.93 -16.77 5.28
CA ILE A 2 -6.19 -17.10 4.54
C ILE A 2 -6.63 -18.53 4.85
N ARG A 3 -5.70 -19.50 4.85
CA ARG A 3 -5.98 -20.90 5.18
C ARG A 3 -6.57 -21.08 6.57
N ASP A 4 -6.01 -20.38 7.57
CA ASP A 4 -6.48 -20.52 8.96
C ASP A 4 -7.88 -19.96 9.12
N ARG A 5 -8.21 -18.91 8.37
CA ARG A 5 -9.56 -18.35 8.31
C ARG A 5 -10.56 -19.31 7.61
N PHE A 6 -10.14 -19.98 6.54
CA PHE A 6 -10.98 -21.02 5.91
C PHE A 6 -11.27 -22.18 6.87
N LYS A 7 -10.25 -22.65 7.61
CA LYS A 7 -10.44 -23.68 8.63
C LYS A 7 -11.37 -23.27 9.76
N SER A 8 -11.18 -22.04 10.28
CA SER A 8 -11.91 -21.56 11.45
C SER A 8 -13.35 -21.10 11.16
N VAL A 9 -13.59 -20.49 9.99
CA VAL A 9 -14.90 -19.88 9.67
C VAL A 9 -15.78 -20.79 8.80
N ILE A 10 -15.18 -21.50 7.82
CA ILE A 10 -15.92 -22.29 6.82
C ILE A 10 -15.83 -23.79 7.13
N GLN A 11 -15.03 -24.19 8.14
CA GLN A 11 -14.76 -25.58 8.52
C GLN A 11 -14.30 -26.46 7.32
N SER A 12 -13.66 -25.83 6.33
CA SER A 12 -13.18 -26.48 5.11
C SER A 12 -11.70 -26.74 5.19
N ASP A 13 -11.30 -27.98 4.95
CA ASP A 13 -9.89 -28.37 4.88
C ASP A 13 -9.33 -28.18 3.47
N ILE A 14 -9.25 -26.91 3.06
CA ILE A 14 -8.73 -26.52 1.74
C ILE A 14 -7.20 -26.54 1.74
N SER A 15 -6.59 -27.11 0.71
CA SER A 15 -5.13 -27.13 0.56
C SER A 15 -4.58 -25.75 0.18
N LEU A 16 -3.31 -25.46 0.55
CA LEU A 16 -2.63 -24.23 0.10
C LEU A 16 -2.52 -24.17 -1.43
N ASN A 17 -2.34 -25.31 -2.09
CA ASN A 17 -2.25 -25.35 -3.54
C ASN A 17 -3.59 -24.98 -4.18
N THR A 18 -4.70 -25.47 -3.63
CA THR A 18 -6.04 -25.12 -4.11
C THR A 18 -6.32 -23.62 -3.95
N ILE A 19 -5.93 -23.02 -2.80
CA ILE A 19 -6.05 -21.58 -2.59
C ILE A 19 -5.23 -20.80 -3.62
N ARG A 20 -3.98 -21.20 -3.88
CA ARG A 20 -3.13 -20.59 -4.89
C ARG A 20 -3.75 -20.67 -6.28
N SER A 21 -4.26 -21.83 -6.67
CA SER A 21 -4.93 -21.99 -7.97
C SER A 21 -6.13 -21.07 -8.12
N TYR A 22 -6.94 -20.91 -7.07
CA TYR A 22 -8.09 -19.98 -7.12
C TYR A 22 -7.63 -18.53 -7.24
N ILE A 23 -6.55 -18.14 -6.56
CA ILE A 23 -5.99 -16.79 -6.71
C ILE A 23 -5.49 -16.58 -8.13
N GLU A 24 -4.78 -17.55 -8.72
CA GLU A 24 -4.34 -17.46 -10.13
C GLU A 24 -5.53 -17.33 -11.08
N TYR A 25 -6.61 -18.10 -10.91
CA TYR A 25 -7.82 -17.93 -11.73
C TYR A 25 -8.46 -16.54 -11.60
N LEU A 26 -8.45 -15.95 -10.39
CA LEU A 26 -8.95 -14.58 -10.20
C LEU A 26 -8.04 -13.56 -10.89
N LYS A 27 -6.73 -13.78 -10.90
CA LYS A 27 -5.75 -12.93 -11.61
C LYS A 27 -5.94 -13.06 -13.12
N ASP A 28 -6.03 -14.27 -13.64
CA ASP A 28 -6.25 -14.55 -15.08
C ASP A 28 -7.58 -13.98 -15.59
N ALA A 29 -8.59 -13.94 -14.72
CA ALA A 29 -9.89 -13.32 -15.01
C ALA A 29 -9.91 -11.79 -14.82
N PHE A 30 -8.78 -11.15 -14.51
CA PHE A 30 -8.68 -9.72 -14.23
C PHE A 30 -9.62 -9.22 -13.13
N ILE A 31 -9.88 -10.07 -12.12
CA ILE A 31 -10.70 -9.70 -10.95
C ILE A 31 -9.82 -9.07 -9.88
N VAL A 32 -8.60 -9.59 -9.71
CA VAL A 32 -7.61 -9.07 -8.76
C VAL A 32 -6.23 -8.96 -9.39
N SER A 33 -5.48 -7.97 -8.96
CA SER A 33 -4.05 -7.84 -9.21
C SER A 33 -3.24 -8.13 -7.95
N GLU A 34 -2.02 -8.59 -8.13
CA GLU A 34 -1.07 -8.90 -7.08
C GLU A 34 -0.01 -7.81 -6.98
N ALA A 35 0.27 -7.35 -5.76
CA ALA A 35 1.39 -6.49 -5.45
C ALA A 35 2.43 -7.26 -4.63
N ASN A 36 3.66 -7.29 -5.14
CA ASN A 36 4.78 -7.95 -4.48
C ASN A 36 5.32 -7.09 -3.34
N ARG A 37 5.95 -7.72 -2.35
CA ARG A 37 6.70 -6.99 -1.33
C ARG A 37 8.14 -6.75 -1.77
N TYR A 38 8.56 -5.50 -1.67
CA TYR A 38 9.88 -5.05 -2.05
C TYR A 38 10.62 -4.47 -0.84
N ASP A 39 11.74 -5.09 -0.46
CA ASP A 39 12.67 -4.53 0.54
C ASP A 39 13.39 -3.34 -0.09
N VAL A 40 12.99 -2.13 0.31
CA VAL A 40 13.50 -0.88 -0.27
C VAL A 40 15.00 -0.72 -0.06
N LYS A 41 15.49 -1.04 1.14
CA LYS A 41 16.92 -0.94 1.49
C LYS A 41 17.74 -2.10 0.94
N GLY A 42 17.21 -3.31 1.00
CA GLY A 42 17.85 -4.51 0.49
C GLY A 42 17.75 -4.65 -1.03
N ARG A 43 16.91 -3.84 -1.69
CA ARG A 43 16.66 -3.83 -3.15
C ARG A 43 16.34 -5.22 -3.70
N LYS A 44 15.46 -5.95 -2.99
CA LYS A 44 15.06 -7.30 -3.36
C LYS A 44 13.59 -7.56 -3.05
N TYR A 45 13.01 -8.47 -3.80
CA TYR A 45 11.65 -8.94 -3.52
C TYR A 45 11.61 -9.88 -2.31
N ILE A 46 10.52 -9.76 -1.54
CA ILE A 46 10.21 -10.63 -0.39
C ILE A 46 9.02 -11.48 -0.81
N GLY A 47 9.16 -12.79 -0.72
CA GLY A 47 8.18 -13.72 -1.30
C GLY A 47 6.77 -13.69 -0.68
N THR A 48 6.63 -13.30 0.59
CA THR A 48 5.31 -13.30 1.27
C THR A 48 5.32 -12.41 2.51
N PRO A 49 4.16 -11.93 2.99
CA PRO A 49 2.82 -12.03 2.38
C PRO A 49 2.65 -11.06 1.21
N LEU A 50 1.82 -11.43 0.24
CA LEU A 50 1.45 -10.56 -0.88
C LEU A 50 0.21 -9.73 -0.54
N LYS A 51 0.03 -8.57 -1.19
CA LYS A 51 -1.24 -7.83 -1.18
C LYS A 51 -1.97 -8.07 -2.50
N TYR A 52 -3.30 -8.07 -2.43
CA TYR A 52 -4.16 -8.23 -3.60
C TYR A 52 -5.14 -7.05 -3.64
N TYR A 53 -5.30 -6.47 -4.82
CA TYR A 53 -6.20 -5.36 -5.09
C TYR A 53 -7.23 -5.78 -6.13
N PHE A 54 -8.49 -5.40 -5.93
CA PHE A 54 -9.52 -5.63 -6.92
C PHE A 54 -9.36 -4.66 -8.09
N GLU A 55 -9.48 -5.15 -9.32
CA GLU A 55 -9.49 -4.29 -10.51
C GLU A 55 -10.73 -3.37 -10.52
N ASP A 56 -11.85 -3.85 -10.00
CA ASP A 56 -13.09 -3.10 -9.84
C ASP A 56 -13.55 -3.16 -8.38
N VAL A 57 -13.55 -1.98 -7.72
CA VAL A 57 -14.00 -1.83 -6.34
C VAL A 57 -15.52 -2.05 -6.21
N GLY A 58 -16.29 -1.72 -7.26
CA GLY A 58 -17.73 -1.97 -7.31
C GLY A 58 -18.04 -3.47 -7.29
N LEU A 59 -17.31 -4.26 -8.06
CA LEU A 59 -17.42 -5.73 -8.06
C LEU A 59 -17.08 -6.32 -6.68
N ARG A 60 -16.01 -5.82 -6.04
CA ARG A 60 -15.66 -6.16 -4.65
C ARG A 60 -16.84 -5.90 -3.70
N ASN A 61 -17.38 -4.69 -3.75
CA ASN A 61 -18.44 -4.27 -2.85
C ASN A 61 -19.74 -5.05 -3.09
N ALA A 62 -20.11 -5.30 -4.35
CA ALA A 62 -21.26 -6.13 -4.72
C ALA A 62 -21.10 -7.56 -4.18
N ARG A 63 -19.92 -8.16 -4.30
CA ARG A 63 -19.64 -9.51 -3.77
C ARG A 63 -19.76 -9.58 -2.25
N LEU A 64 -19.41 -8.50 -1.56
CA LEU A 64 -19.56 -8.36 -0.10
C LEU A 64 -20.98 -7.91 0.32
N GLY A 65 -21.92 -7.75 -0.63
CA GLY A 65 -23.28 -7.31 -0.38
C GLY A 65 -23.33 -5.87 0.18
N PHE A 66 -22.35 -5.04 -0.14
CA PHE A 66 -22.19 -3.65 0.33
C PHE A 66 -22.16 -3.50 1.86
N ARG A 67 -21.87 -4.57 2.61
CA ARG A 67 -21.91 -4.60 4.08
C ARG A 67 -20.61 -4.17 4.76
N GLN A 68 -19.50 -4.18 4.05
CA GLN A 68 -18.16 -3.87 4.57
C GLN A 68 -17.48 -2.86 3.67
N THR A 69 -17.95 -1.61 3.74
CA THR A 69 -17.31 -0.48 3.06
C THR A 69 -16.23 0.09 3.97
N GLU A 70 -15.11 -0.60 4.07
CA GLU A 70 -13.93 -0.06 4.75
C GLU A 70 -13.28 0.97 3.83
N GLU A 71 -13.66 2.24 3.97
CA GLU A 71 -13.23 3.34 3.10
C GLU A 71 -11.70 3.46 2.98
N THR A 72 -10.97 3.11 4.04
CA THR A 72 -9.50 3.10 4.04
C THR A 72 -8.94 2.11 3.01
N HIS A 73 -9.45 0.88 3.00
CA HIS A 73 -9.03 -0.14 2.05
C HIS A 73 -9.51 0.16 0.62
N ILE A 74 -10.70 0.79 0.49
CA ILE A 74 -11.21 1.24 -0.81
C ILE A 74 -10.30 2.33 -1.38
N MET A 75 -9.93 3.31 -0.57
CA MET A 75 -9.02 4.37 -0.97
C MET A 75 -7.65 3.82 -1.41
N GLU A 76 -7.08 2.91 -0.63
CA GLU A 76 -5.82 2.24 -0.99
C GLU A 76 -5.95 1.49 -2.33
N ASN A 77 -7.05 0.77 -2.54
CA ASN A 77 -7.31 0.06 -3.80
C ASN A 77 -7.46 1.02 -4.99
N ILE A 78 -8.13 2.15 -4.82
CA ILE A 78 -8.28 3.16 -5.87
C ILE A 78 -6.92 3.74 -6.25
N ILE A 79 -6.09 4.08 -5.27
CA ILE A 79 -4.73 4.60 -5.52
C ILE A 79 -3.90 3.57 -6.29
N TYR A 80 -3.94 2.29 -5.89
CA TYR A 80 -3.26 1.23 -6.60
C TYR A 80 -3.67 1.15 -8.07
N ASN A 81 -4.99 1.10 -8.33
CA ASN A 81 -5.53 0.99 -9.68
C ASN A 81 -5.13 2.20 -10.55
N GLU A 82 -5.23 3.42 -9.99
CA GLU A 82 -4.84 4.64 -10.71
C GLU A 82 -3.35 4.63 -11.07
N LEU A 83 -2.47 4.23 -10.15
CA LEU A 83 -1.04 4.10 -10.44
C LEU A 83 -0.79 3.10 -11.59
N ARG A 84 -1.52 1.99 -11.62
CA ARG A 84 -1.45 0.99 -12.68
C ARG A 84 -1.93 1.55 -14.02
N VAL A 85 -3.06 2.27 -14.05
CA VAL A 85 -3.59 2.96 -15.24
C VAL A 85 -2.58 3.97 -15.80
N ARG A 86 -1.87 4.69 -14.92
CA ARG A 86 -0.76 5.60 -15.33
C ARG A 86 0.49 4.87 -15.81
N GLY A 87 0.49 3.53 -15.81
CA GLY A 87 1.57 2.69 -16.33
C GLY A 87 2.73 2.50 -15.36
N PHE A 88 2.51 2.68 -14.06
CA PHE A 88 3.50 2.33 -13.03
C PHE A 88 3.47 0.83 -12.73
N HIS A 89 4.66 0.28 -12.50
CA HIS A 89 4.80 -0.98 -11.77
C HIS A 89 4.72 -0.66 -10.28
N VAL A 90 3.82 -1.33 -9.56
CA VAL A 90 3.48 -0.99 -8.17
C VAL A 90 3.75 -2.18 -7.26
N ASP A 91 4.63 -1.97 -6.29
CA ASP A 91 4.96 -2.93 -5.23
C ASP A 91 4.59 -2.36 -3.86
N VAL A 92 4.49 -3.21 -2.84
CA VAL A 92 4.40 -2.82 -1.44
C VAL A 92 5.81 -2.68 -0.87
N GLY A 93 6.13 -1.52 -0.32
CA GLY A 93 7.46 -1.25 0.24
C GLY A 93 7.62 -1.82 1.66
N VAL A 94 8.79 -2.37 1.93
CA VAL A 94 9.19 -2.80 3.27
C VAL A 94 10.47 -2.10 3.67
N VAL A 95 10.46 -1.46 4.85
CA VAL A 95 11.61 -0.74 5.41
C VAL A 95 11.87 -1.24 6.81
N MET A 96 13.11 -1.63 7.11
CA MET A 96 13.50 -2.05 8.45
C MET A 96 14.01 -0.85 9.25
N LYS A 97 13.29 -0.49 10.32
CA LYS A 97 13.72 0.49 11.31
C LYS A 97 14.46 -0.23 12.43
N ARG A 98 15.67 0.24 12.76
CA ARG A 98 16.45 -0.24 13.89
C ARG A 98 16.27 0.72 15.05
N ASN A 99 15.69 0.27 16.15
CA ASN A 99 15.58 1.00 17.39
C ASN A 99 16.57 0.41 18.41
N ARG A 100 17.13 1.25 19.26
CA ARG A 100 17.79 0.78 20.50
C ARG A 100 16.81 0.96 21.64
N THR A 101 16.54 -0.12 22.37
CA THR A 101 15.78 -0.03 23.64
C THR A 101 16.61 0.70 24.70
N LYS A 102 15.97 1.19 25.76
CA LYS A 102 16.65 1.82 26.91
C LYS A 102 17.69 0.90 27.56
N GLU A 103 17.55 -0.40 27.37
CA GLU A 103 18.44 -1.45 27.88
C GLU A 103 19.58 -1.81 26.90
N GLY A 104 19.72 -1.07 25.79
CA GLY A 104 20.79 -1.26 24.79
C GLY A 104 20.54 -2.39 23.78
N VAL A 105 19.41 -3.08 23.86
CA VAL A 105 19.05 -4.15 22.91
C VAL A 105 18.61 -3.55 21.58
N GLN A 106 19.14 -4.07 20.47
CA GLN A 106 18.72 -3.67 19.13
C GLN A 106 17.40 -4.35 18.76
N GLU A 107 16.35 -3.56 18.65
CA GLU A 107 15.05 -4.01 18.14
C GLU A 107 14.89 -3.63 16.68
N LYS A 108 14.48 -4.59 15.85
CA LYS A 108 14.16 -4.35 14.44
C LYS A 108 12.65 -4.29 14.29
N LYS A 109 12.13 -3.13 13.89
CA LYS A 109 10.71 -2.94 13.53
C LYS A 109 10.59 -2.88 12.01
N GLN A 110 9.72 -3.70 11.46
CA GLN A 110 9.35 -3.62 10.05
C GLN A 110 8.28 -2.53 9.86
N LEU A 111 8.51 -1.61 8.94
CA LEU A 111 7.56 -0.59 8.52
C LEU A 111 7.13 -0.91 7.09
N GLU A 112 5.89 -0.61 6.76
CA GLU A 112 5.32 -0.80 5.43
C GLU A 112 5.14 0.55 4.75
N ILE A 113 5.42 0.60 3.44
CA ILE A 113 5.04 1.69 2.54
C ILE A 113 3.99 1.10 1.61
N ASP A 114 2.82 1.71 1.55
CA ASP A 114 1.71 1.14 0.81
C ASP A 114 2.07 0.92 -0.66
N PHE A 115 2.76 1.89 -1.30
CA PHE A 115 3.15 1.75 -2.69
C PHE A 115 4.58 2.23 -2.96
N VAL A 116 5.32 1.40 -3.69
CA VAL A 116 6.55 1.75 -4.39
C VAL A 116 6.23 1.74 -5.87
N ALA A 117 5.99 2.91 -6.45
CA ALA A 117 5.58 3.07 -7.83
C ALA A 117 6.80 3.37 -8.72
N ASN A 118 7.07 2.49 -9.68
CA ASN A 118 8.22 2.60 -10.59
C ASN A 118 7.75 2.74 -12.03
N LYS A 119 8.32 3.71 -12.79
CA LYS A 119 8.10 3.89 -14.22
C LYS A 119 9.35 4.48 -14.88
N GLY A 120 10.08 3.67 -15.64
CA GLY A 120 11.37 4.05 -16.20
C GLY A 120 12.38 4.42 -15.10
N SER A 121 12.90 5.65 -15.12
CA SER A 121 13.79 6.19 -14.10
C SER A 121 13.09 6.82 -12.89
N LYS A 122 11.77 6.97 -12.97
CA LYS A 122 10.96 7.57 -11.89
C LYS A 122 10.60 6.53 -10.84
N ARG A 123 10.73 6.91 -9.56
CA ARG A 123 10.26 6.14 -8.42
C ARG A 123 9.58 7.06 -7.43
N TYR A 124 8.46 6.62 -6.90
CA TYR A 124 7.69 7.31 -5.87
C TYR A 124 7.41 6.36 -4.71
N TYR A 125 7.52 6.86 -3.49
CA TYR A 125 7.10 6.18 -2.28
C TYR A 125 5.81 6.84 -1.80
N ILE A 126 4.72 6.09 -1.76
CA ILE A 126 3.39 6.64 -1.52
C ILE A 126 2.76 5.92 -0.34
N GLN A 127 2.24 6.71 0.60
CA GLN A 127 1.45 6.26 1.74
C GLN A 127 0.01 6.73 1.56
N SER A 128 -0.94 5.83 1.79
CA SER A 128 -2.37 6.12 1.81
C SER A 128 -2.82 6.35 3.25
N ALA A 129 -3.14 7.58 3.61
CA ALA A 129 -3.64 7.94 4.94
C ALA A 129 -5.06 8.48 4.83
N PHE A 130 -6.03 7.82 5.48
CA PHE A 130 -7.43 8.26 5.39
C PHE A 130 -7.60 9.70 5.90
N SER A 131 -6.98 10.02 7.04
CA SER A 131 -6.90 11.37 7.60
C SER A 131 -5.64 11.53 8.45
N LEU A 132 -5.22 12.78 8.65
CA LEU A 132 -4.09 13.16 9.50
C LEU A 132 -4.57 14.15 10.59
N PRO A 133 -5.37 13.70 11.57
CA PRO A 133 -6.05 14.59 12.52
C PRO A 133 -5.09 15.29 13.46
N ASP A 134 -3.94 14.71 13.73
CA ASP A 134 -2.94 15.21 14.68
C ASP A 134 -1.51 14.89 14.23
N ASP A 135 -0.53 15.46 14.94
CA ASP A 135 0.89 15.30 14.64
C ASP A 135 1.37 13.86 14.93
N GLU A 136 0.79 13.16 15.91
CA GLU A 136 1.14 11.79 16.23
C GLU A 136 0.79 10.86 15.05
N LYS A 137 -0.43 10.97 14.54
CA LYS A 137 -0.87 10.22 13.37
C LYS A 137 -0.04 10.55 12.15
N ARG A 138 0.26 11.84 11.94
CA ARG A 138 1.14 12.28 10.85
C ARG A 138 2.54 11.66 10.96
N MET A 139 3.15 11.68 12.13
CA MET A 139 4.46 11.08 12.36
C MET A 139 4.44 9.55 12.16
N GLN A 140 3.34 8.90 12.51
CA GLN A 140 3.16 7.47 12.27
C GLN A 140 3.16 7.14 10.78
N GLU A 141 2.39 7.88 9.97
CA GLU A 141 2.33 7.67 8.51
C GLU A 141 3.65 8.01 7.82
N LYS A 142 4.34 9.06 8.28
CA LYS A 142 5.65 9.46 7.77
C LYS A 142 6.76 8.48 8.12
N ALA A 143 6.62 7.68 9.18
CA ALA A 143 7.70 6.87 9.74
C ALA A 143 8.33 5.92 8.73
N SER A 144 7.54 5.32 7.83
CA SER A 144 8.04 4.44 6.78
C SER A 144 8.84 5.22 5.73
N LEU A 145 8.31 6.36 5.30
CA LEU A 145 8.88 7.23 4.26
C LEU A 145 10.22 7.86 4.69
N ILE A 146 10.31 8.36 5.92
CA ILE A 146 11.55 8.94 6.47
C ILE A 146 12.66 7.88 6.54
N ASN A 147 12.31 6.62 6.83
CA ASN A 147 13.28 5.54 7.00
C ASN A 147 13.74 4.90 5.68
N VAL A 148 13.30 5.35 4.52
CA VAL A 148 13.74 4.83 3.20
C VAL A 148 15.24 5.03 3.00
N GLY A 149 15.75 6.24 3.21
CA GLY A 149 17.17 6.56 3.15
C GLY A 149 17.70 6.90 1.75
N ASP A 150 16.80 7.14 0.78
CA ASP A 150 17.15 7.68 -0.55
C ASP A 150 16.39 8.99 -0.83
N SER A 151 16.69 9.60 -1.99
CA SER A 151 16.16 10.92 -2.40
C SER A 151 14.96 10.84 -3.33
N PHE A 152 14.42 9.66 -3.59
CA PHE A 152 13.20 9.56 -4.39
C PHE A 152 12.02 10.20 -3.68
N LYS A 153 11.08 10.71 -4.47
CA LYS A 153 9.95 11.49 -3.98
C LYS A 153 9.05 10.65 -3.06
N LYS A 154 8.64 11.28 -1.97
CA LYS A 154 7.81 10.70 -0.92
C LYS A 154 6.50 11.47 -0.86
N ILE A 155 5.39 10.75 -0.86
CA ILE A 155 4.06 11.32 -0.99
C ILE A 155 3.12 10.66 0.02
N ILE A 156 2.29 11.48 0.66
CA ILE A 156 1.14 11.03 1.44
C ILE A 156 -0.12 11.49 0.72
N ILE A 157 -1.01 10.55 0.40
CA ILE A 157 -2.31 10.83 -0.20
C ILE A 157 -3.36 10.69 0.90
N VAL A 158 -4.16 11.76 1.10
CA VAL A 158 -5.22 11.82 2.11
C VAL A 158 -6.59 11.95 1.47
N LYS A 159 -7.65 11.52 2.19
CA LYS A 159 -9.04 11.70 1.75
C LYS A 159 -9.48 13.16 1.80
N ASP A 160 -8.96 13.91 2.77
CA ASP A 160 -9.37 15.29 3.00
C ASP A 160 -9.05 16.19 1.80
N ILE A 161 -9.93 17.16 1.55
CA ILE A 161 -9.72 18.16 0.49
C ILE A 161 -8.78 19.24 1.04
N ILE A 162 -7.50 19.11 0.70
CA ILE A 162 -6.43 20.00 1.10
C ILE A 162 -5.66 20.50 -0.13
N LYS A 163 -5.02 21.66 -0.03
CA LYS A 163 -4.05 22.07 -1.05
C LYS A 163 -2.77 21.26 -0.89
N PRO A 164 -2.14 20.79 -1.99
CA PRO A 164 -0.85 20.10 -1.92
C PRO A 164 0.21 20.96 -1.23
N TRP A 165 0.98 20.36 -0.33
CA TRP A 165 2.05 21.04 0.40
C TRP A 165 3.20 20.09 0.71
N ASN A 166 4.43 20.62 0.76
CA ASN A 166 5.61 19.89 1.19
C ASN A 166 5.94 20.26 2.63
N ASP A 167 6.30 19.27 3.41
CA ASP A 167 6.79 19.48 4.77
C ASP A 167 8.33 19.64 4.83
N ASP A 168 8.87 19.85 6.04
CA ASP A 168 10.31 20.04 6.28
C ASP A 168 11.15 18.79 5.92
N ASP A 169 10.54 17.60 5.86
CA ASP A 169 11.19 16.36 5.42
C ASP A 169 11.12 16.18 3.89
N GLY A 170 10.54 17.13 3.16
CA GLY A 170 10.33 17.08 1.72
C GLY A 170 9.27 16.05 1.29
N ILE A 171 8.35 15.72 2.18
CA ILE A 171 7.23 14.81 1.90
C ILE A 171 6.05 15.64 1.39
N LEU A 172 5.60 15.34 0.17
CA LEU A 172 4.42 15.96 -0.42
C LEU A 172 3.15 15.33 0.17
N THR A 173 2.27 16.14 0.72
CA THR A 173 0.92 15.72 1.13
C THR A 173 -0.10 16.32 0.17
N MET A 174 -1.00 15.49 -0.38
CA MET A 174 -2.05 15.93 -1.31
C MET A 174 -3.36 15.20 -1.07
N SER A 175 -4.45 15.80 -1.57
CA SER A 175 -5.76 15.15 -1.59
C SER A 175 -5.79 14.01 -2.61
N ILE A 176 -6.59 12.98 -2.33
CA ILE A 176 -6.89 11.93 -3.33
C ILE A 176 -7.53 12.52 -4.58
N PHE A 177 -8.29 13.62 -4.45
CA PHE A 177 -8.91 14.30 -5.59
C PHE A 177 -7.85 14.96 -6.49
N ASP A 178 -6.84 15.63 -5.91
CA ASP A 178 -5.73 16.17 -6.69
C ASP A 178 -4.95 15.05 -7.37
N PHE A 179 -4.74 13.94 -6.67
CA PHE A 179 -4.09 12.78 -7.25
C PHE A 179 -4.87 12.23 -8.44
N LEU A 180 -6.18 12.01 -8.33
CA LEU A 180 -6.98 11.39 -9.38
C LEU A 180 -7.26 12.31 -10.58
N LEU A 181 -7.44 13.62 -10.35
CA LEU A 181 -7.84 14.57 -11.38
C LEU A 181 -6.66 15.19 -12.13
N ASN A 182 -5.45 15.09 -11.61
CA ASN A 182 -4.24 15.61 -12.25
C ASN A 182 -3.26 14.46 -12.54
N GLU A 183 -3.09 14.11 -13.80
CA GLU A 183 -2.16 13.06 -14.24
C GLU A 183 -0.70 13.31 -13.82
N ASN A 184 -0.31 14.58 -13.68
CA ASN A 184 1.03 15.01 -13.28
C ASN A 184 1.15 15.26 -11.76
N SER A 185 0.17 14.88 -10.97
CA SER A 185 0.14 15.14 -9.53
C SER A 185 1.36 14.60 -8.77
N LEU A 186 1.95 13.51 -9.23
CA LEU A 186 3.14 12.95 -8.61
C LEU A 186 4.41 13.78 -8.84
N ASP A 187 4.40 14.69 -9.79
CA ASP A 187 5.53 15.56 -10.14
C ASP A 187 5.43 16.99 -9.52
N LEU A 188 4.36 17.28 -8.73
CA LEU A 188 4.13 18.55 -8.03
C LEU A 188 5.25 18.88 -7.03
#